data_da4f55aff6f73ae830ac695288fc0859
#
_entry.id   da4f55aff6f73ae830ac695288fc0859
#
_cell.length_a   1.000
_cell.length_b   1.000
_cell.length_c   1.000
_cell.angle_alpha   90.00
_cell.angle_beta   90.00
_cell.angle_gamma   90.00
#
_symmetry.space_group_name_H-M   'P 1'
#
loop_
_entity.id
_entity.type
_entity.pdbx_description
1 polymer ?
#
loop_
_entity_poly.entity_id
_entity_poly.type
_entity_poly.pdbx_seq_one_letter_code
_entity_poly.pdbx_strand_id
1 'polypeptide(L)'
;MWQAGVKSVANGKLGLVFDAGDLLTRARRLVGNLPVIDDPTMAHDLSAMLDDVVAAAMLKKCPLACGGSLWCEQTHAIWSIDIDGNGVSDLDRLCDEAAVEIPRQIRLRGMSGPVLIDVPRLPIEQARRFRAQLQNVLDEDPRQLEYLGVTRGGLLELRVPHGEMALDVVMQDQPAQAALAGLRLAMRRPNFHAVTLAVSGEMADWLEGPGKPARDQLDK
;
A
#
# COMPACT_ATOMS: atom_id res chain seq x y z
N MET A 1 7.27 2.42 4.68
CA MET A 1 7.21 3.86 4.31
C MET A 1 6.24 4.02 3.16
N TRP A 2 5.06 4.56 3.42
CA TRP A 2 3.96 4.62 2.47
C TRP A 2 4.27 5.58 1.33
N GLN A 3 4.36 5.08 0.11
CA GLN A 3 4.32 5.90 -1.10
C GLN A 3 2.89 5.91 -1.62
N ALA A 4 2.00 6.63 -0.96
CA ALA A 4 0.66 6.84 -1.46
C ALA A 4 0.62 8.10 -2.31
N GLY A 5 1.03 7.98 -3.54
CA GLY A 5 0.70 8.96 -4.56
C GLY A 5 -0.66 8.58 -5.16
N VAL A 6 -1.69 9.37 -4.93
CA VAL A 6 -2.96 9.21 -5.65
C VAL A 6 -2.87 10.02 -6.93
N LYS A 7 -3.05 9.38 -8.08
CA LYS A 7 -3.25 10.10 -9.34
C LYS A 7 -4.65 10.71 -9.30
N SER A 8 -4.73 12.00 -9.16
CA SER A 8 -6.01 12.75 -9.20
C SER A 8 -6.10 13.58 -10.47
N VAL A 9 -7.30 13.74 -11.00
CA VAL A 9 -7.60 14.63 -12.10
C VAL A 9 -8.31 15.84 -11.52
N ALA A 10 -7.56 16.92 -11.25
CA ALA A 10 -8.15 18.20 -10.91
C ALA A 10 -8.09 19.10 -12.16
N ASN A 11 -9.24 19.68 -12.55
CA ASN A 11 -9.35 20.56 -13.72
C ASN A 11 -8.78 19.97 -15.03
N GLY A 12 -8.95 18.65 -15.25
CA GLY A 12 -8.46 17.97 -16.44
C GLY A 12 -6.94 17.72 -16.47
N LYS A 13 -6.21 18.03 -15.40
CA LYS A 13 -4.77 17.74 -15.28
C LYS A 13 -4.53 16.58 -14.36
N LEU A 14 -3.78 15.60 -14.83
CA LEU A 14 -3.29 14.48 -14.01
C LEU A 14 -2.17 15.01 -13.11
N GLY A 15 -2.28 14.81 -11.80
CA GLY A 15 -1.27 15.25 -10.83
C GLY A 15 -1.21 14.32 -9.62
N LEU A 16 -0.20 14.53 -8.79
CA LEU A 16 -0.04 13.84 -7.52
C LEU A 16 -0.39 14.79 -6.38
N VAL A 17 -1.17 14.32 -5.43
CA VAL A 17 -1.58 15.08 -4.24
C VAL A 17 -0.87 14.51 -3.02
N PHE A 18 -0.29 15.38 -2.21
CA PHE A 18 0.41 15.02 -0.98
C PHE A 18 -0.04 15.92 0.16
N ASP A 19 -0.08 15.37 1.35
CA ASP A 19 -0.51 16.04 2.57
C ASP A 19 0.64 16.52 3.46
N ALA A 20 1.90 16.25 3.10
CA ALA A 20 3.07 16.65 3.88
C ALA A 20 4.24 17.05 2.98
N GLY A 21 4.93 18.15 3.35
CA GLY A 21 6.02 18.73 2.57
C GLY A 21 7.21 17.79 2.35
N ASP A 22 7.50 16.89 3.28
CA ASP A 22 8.57 15.90 3.12
C ASP A 22 8.18 14.83 2.09
N LEU A 23 6.95 14.35 2.11
CA LEU A 23 6.41 13.44 1.10
C LEU A 23 6.41 14.08 -0.29
N LEU A 24 6.11 15.37 -0.38
CA LEU A 24 6.18 16.15 -1.60
C LEU A 24 7.58 16.14 -2.20
N THR A 25 8.60 16.41 -1.38
CA THR A 25 10.00 16.43 -1.80
C THR A 25 10.45 15.05 -2.29
N ARG A 26 10.06 13.99 -1.59
CA ARG A 26 10.37 12.60 -1.95
C ARG A 26 9.65 12.18 -3.21
N ALA A 27 8.38 12.54 -3.35
CA ALA A 27 7.59 12.25 -4.53
C ALA A 27 8.13 12.95 -5.78
N ARG A 28 8.55 14.21 -5.69
CA ARG A 28 9.21 14.93 -6.79
C ARG A 28 10.44 14.21 -7.32
N ARG A 29 11.20 13.55 -6.43
CA ARG A 29 12.37 12.74 -6.85
C ARG A 29 11.98 11.48 -7.61
N LEU A 30 10.82 10.89 -7.28
CA LEU A 30 10.36 9.62 -7.86
C LEU A 30 9.59 9.82 -9.18
N VAL A 31 8.82 10.89 -9.29
CA VAL A 31 7.89 11.10 -10.41
C VAL A 31 8.33 12.18 -11.39
N GLY A 32 9.49 12.78 -11.16
CA GLY A 32 10.09 13.76 -12.09
C GLY A 32 9.19 14.97 -12.32
N ASN A 33 8.78 15.17 -13.57
CA ASN A 33 8.05 16.36 -14.02
C ASN A 33 6.51 16.28 -13.89
N LEU A 34 5.96 15.30 -13.18
CA LEU A 34 4.51 15.29 -12.95
C LEU A 34 4.09 16.49 -12.09
N PRO A 35 3.02 17.19 -12.45
CA PRO A 35 2.53 18.31 -11.67
C PRO A 35 2.10 17.85 -10.28
N VAL A 36 2.51 18.60 -9.28
CA VAL A 36 2.06 18.41 -7.89
C VAL A 36 0.92 19.39 -7.65
N ILE A 37 -0.18 18.87 -7.14
CA ILE A 37 -1.35 19.66 -6.80
C ILE A 37 -1.29 19.92 -5.29
N ASP A 38 -1.06 21.17 -4.93
CA ASP A 38 -1.11 21.64 -3.54
C ASP A 38 -2.50 22.28 -3.32
N ASP A 39 -3.48 21.44 -2.98
CA ASP A 39 -4.84 21.86 -2.69
C ASP A 39 -5.27 21.31 -1.32
N PRO A 40 -5.41 22.17 -0.31
CA PRO A 40 -5.79 21.77 1.03
C PRO A 40 -7.15 21.06 1.13
N THR A 41 -8.06 21.36 0.21
CA THR A 41 -9.40 20.72 0.19
C THR A 41 -9.28 19.26 -0.25
N MET A 42 -8.40 18.97 -1.18
CA MET A 42 -8.10 17.61 -1.63
C MET A 42 -7.32 16.79 -0.58
N ALA A 43 -6.53 17.42 0.28
CA ALA A 43 -5.79 16.73 1.33
C ALA A 43 -6.72 16.05 2.35
N HIS A 44 -7.88 16.65 2.63
CA HIS A 44 -8.88 16.05 3.52
C HIS A 44 -9.49 14.77 2.91
N ASP A 45 -9.91 14.84 1.65
CA ASP A 45 -10.51 13.69 0.94
C ASP A 45 -9.47 12.58 0.76
N LEU A 46 -8.22 12.95 0.46
CA LEU A 46 -7.11 12.00 0.34
C LEU A 46 -6.85 11.24 1.64
N SER A 47 -6.92 11.92 2.79
CA SER A 47 -6.71 11.26 4.08
C SER A 47 -7.79 10.22 4.39
N ALA A 48 -9.05 10.52 4.11
CA ALA A 48 -10.14 9.56 4.28
C ALA A 48 -9.96 8.36 3.33
N MET A 49 -9.61 8.61 2.06
CA MET A 49 -9.30 7.54 1.10
C MET A 49 -8.11 6.67 1.55
N LEU A 50 -7.09 7.26 2.15
CA LEU A 50 -5.94 6.52 2.67
C LEU A 50 -6.33 5.64 3.87
N ASP A 51 -7.14 6.15 4.78
CA ASP A 51 -7.65 5.39 5.91
C ASP A 51 -8.47 4.17 5.43
N ASP A 52 -9.30 4.33 4.39
CA ASP A 52 -10.05 3.23 3.75
C ASP A 52 -9.12 2.20 3.11
N VAL A 53 -8.08 2.66 2.39
CA VAL A 53 -7.08 1.78 1.77
C VAL A 53 -6.30 0.99 2.83
N VAL A 54 -5.91 1.64 3.93
CA VAL A 54 -5.24 0.98 5.06
C VAL A 54 -6.17 -0.06 5.68
N ALA A 55 -7.41 0.32 5.98
CA ALA A 55 -8.39 -0.60 6.55
C ALA A 55 -8.62 -1.83 5.64
N ALA A 56 -8.75 -1.62 4.32
CA ALA A 56 -8.88 -2.71 3.37
C ALA A 56 -7.62 -3.59 3.32
N ALA A 57 -6.42 -2.99 3.37
CA ALA A 57 -5.16 -3.74 3.36
C ALA A 57 -4.90 -4.51 4.66
N MET A 58 -5.57 -4.18 5.76
CA MET A 58 -5.52 -4.96 7.01
C MET A 58 -6.42 -6.21 6.96
N LEU A 59 -7.39 -6.27 6.05
CA LEU A 59 -8.20 -7.47 5.86
C LEU A 59 -7.41 -8.53 5.08
N LYS A 60 -7.52 -9.80 5.46
CA LYS A 60 -6.88 -10.89 4.71
C LYS A 60 -7.44 -11.00 3.28
N LYS A 61 -8.73 -10.78 3.12
CA LYS A 61 -9.43 -10.87 1.84
C LYS A 61 -9.39 -9.54 1.09
N CYS A 62 -8.92 -9.58 -0.15
CA CYS A 62 -8.95 -8.48 -1.11
C CYS A 62 -9.90 -8.84 -2.25
N PRO A 63 -11.08 -8.22 -2.38
CA PRO A 63 -12.01 -8.50 -3.46
C PRO A 63 -11.47 -8.00 -4.80
N LEU A 64 -11.75 -8.75 -5.87
CA LEU A 64 -11.50 -8.38 -7.25
C LEU A 64 -12.79 -7.91 -7.92
N ALA A 65 -12.69 -7.02 -8.90
CA ALA A 65 -13.86 -6.45 -9.58
C ALA A 65 -14.67 -7.50 -10.36
N CYS A 66 -14.02 -8.58 -10.81
CA CYS A 66 -14.69 -9.73 -11.46
C CYS A 66 -15.55 -10.57 -10.52
N GLY A 67 -15.48 -10.35 -9.20
CA GLY A 67 -16.16 -11.14 -8.17
C GLY A 67 -15.28 -12.18 -7.49
N GLY A 68 -14.07 -12.42 -7.98
CA GLY A 68 -13.05 -13.21 -7.30
C GLY A 68 -12.42 -12.47 -6.12
N SER A 69 -11.41 -13.08 -5.52
CA SER A 69 -10.68 -12.45 -4.40
C SER A 69 -9.26 -12.99 -4.29
N LEU A 70 -8.37 -12.18 -3.71
CA LEU A 70 -7.09 -12.62 -3.20
C LEU A 70 -7.19 -12.80 -1.68
N TRP A 71 -6.63 -13.88 -1.17
CA TRP A 71 -6.44 -14.08 0.27
C TRP A 71 -4.96 -13.95 0.60
N CYS A 72 -4.61 -12.93 1.35
CA CYS A 72 -3.23 -12.62 1.71
C CYS A 72 -3.01 -12.95 3.18
N GLU A 73 -2.12 -13.89 3.46
CA GLU A 73 -1.82 -14.33 4.82
C GLU A 73 -0.32 -14.37 5.06
N GLN A 74 0.07 -13.96 6.25
CA GLN A 74 1.44 -14.02 6.71
C GLN A 74 1.61 -15.17 7.70
N THR A 75 2.64 -15.97 7.49
CA THR A 75 3.17 -16.89 8.47
C THR A 75 4.47 -16.34 9.05
N HIS A 76 5.08 -17.04 10.01
CA HIS A 76 6.40 -16.64 10.52
C HIS A 76 7.52 -16.64 9.47
N ALA A 77 7.37 -17.39 8.39
CA ALA A 77 8.45 -17.60 7.42
C ALA A 77 8.14 -17.04 6.02
N ILE A 78 6.90 -17.03 5.62
CA ILE A 78 6.49 -16.68 4.26
C ILE A 78 5.16 -15.93 4.24
N TRP A 79 4.91 -15.22 3.15
CA TRP A 79 3.58 -14.78 2.77
C TRP A 79 2.94 -15.78 1.82
N SER A 80 1.65 -16.00 1.95
CA SER A 80 0.84 -16.74 1.00
C SER A 80 -0.25 -15.84 0.40
N ILE A 81 -0.48 -16.02 -0.89
CA ILE A 81 -1.58 -15.38 -1.64
C ILE A 81 -2.34 -16.49 -2.33
N ASP A 82 -3.61 -16.66 -1.99
CA ASP A 82 -4.51 -17.58 -2.69
C ASP A 82 -5.46 -16.79 -3.59
N ILE A 83 -5.62 -17.24 -4.83
CA ILE A 83 -6.53 -16.65 -5.82
C ILE A 83 -7.81 -17.47 -5.84
N ASP A 84 -8.86 -16.94 -5.21
CA ASP A 84 -10.17 -17.58 -5.15
C ASP A 84 -11.10 -16.99 -6.21
N GLY A 85 -11.55 -17.84 -7.12
CA GLY A 85 -12.47 -17.44 -8.18
C GLY A 85 -13.91 -17.22 -7.71
N ASN A 86 -14.33 -17.72 -6.52
CA ASN A 86 -15.70 -17.56 -6.01
C ASN A 86 -16.81 -17.91 -7.05
N GLY A 87 -16.56 -18.86 -7.94
CA GLY A 87 -17.51 -19.21 -9.01
C GLY A 87 -17.51 -18.28 -10.22
N VAL A 88 -16.52 -17.40 -10.35
CA VAL A 88 -16.31 -16.60 -11.58
C VAL A 88 -16.14 -17.51 -12.78
N SER A 89 -16.96 -17.31 -13.81
CA SER A 89 -16.92 -18.10 -15.05
C SER A 89 -15.81 -17.60 -16.01
N ASP A 90 -15.48 -16.32 -15.94
CA ASP A 90 -14.44 -15.69 -16.77
C ASP A 90 -13.08 -15.78 -16.06
N LEU A 91 -12.39 -16.89 -16.26
CA LEU A 91 -11.06 -17.13 -15.67
C LEU A 91 -9.99 -16.21 -16.27
N ASP A 92 -10.13 -15.77 -17.52
CA ASP A 92 -9.19 -14.83 -18.13
C ASP A 92 -9.24 -13.49 -17.40
N ARG A 93 -10.43 -12.98 -17.16
CA ARG A 93 -10.63 -11.74 -16.41
C ARG A 93 -10.13 -11.86 -14.96
N LEU A 94 -10.38 -13.00 -14.29
CA LEU A 94 -9.85 -13.26 -12.96
C LEU A 94 -8.32 -13.17 -12.94
N CYS A 95 -7.66 -13.81 -13.90
CA CYS A 95 -6.22 -13.80 -14.04
C CYS A 95 -5.68 -12.39 -14.33
N ASP A 96 -6.31 -11.66 -15.22
CA ASP A 96 -5.91 -10.29 -15.59
C ASP A 96 -5.97 -9.35 -14.38
N GLU A 97 -7.06 -9.41 -13.60
CA GLU A 97 -7.21 -8.61 -12.40
C GLU A 97 -6.24 -9.05 -11.28
N ALA A 98 -6.05 -10.35 -11.07
CA ALA A 98 -5.13 -10.88 -10.08
C ALA A 98 -3.67 -10.52 -10.39
N ALA A 99 -3.25 -10.58 -11.66
CA ALA A 99 -1.89 -10.26 -12.07
C ALA A 99 -1.50 -8.80 -11.73
N VAL A 100 -2.45 -7.87 -11.81
CA VAL A 100 -2.25 -6.45 -11.46
C VAL A 100 -2.34 -6.22 -9.95
N GLU A 101 -3.29 -6.90 -9.29
CA GLU A 101 -3.56 -6.68 -7.88
C GLU A 101 -2.50 -7.32 -6.96
N ILE A 102 -1.89 -8.43 -7.32
CA ILE A 102 -0.87 -9.11 -6.52
C ILE A 102 0.31 -8.17 -6.19
N PRO A 103 1.01 -7.54 -7.14
CA PRO A 103 2.10 -6.61 -6.83
C PRO A 103 1.61 -5.40 -6.02
N ARG A 104 0.40 -4.94 -6.29
CA ARG A 104 -0.21 -3.87 -5.49
C ARG A 104 -0.40 -4.27 -4.03
N GLN A 105 -0.91 -5.48 -3.75
CA GLN A 105 -1.07 -5.98 -2.38
C GLN A 105 0.28 -6.21 -1.70
N ILE A 106 1.28 -6.68 -2.41
CA ILE A 106 2.66 -6.80 -1.91
C ILE A 106 3.17 -5.44 -1.41
N ARG A 107 2.96 -4.37 -2.18
CA ARG A 107 3.36 -3.01 -1.78
C ARG A 107 2.55 -2.48 -0.61
N LEU A 108 1.21 -2.58 -0.69
CA LEU A 108 0.30 -2.03 0.33
C LEU A 108 0.52 -2.66 1.71
N ARG A 109 0.77 -3.97 1.74
CA ARG A 109 0.97 -4.70 2.99
C ARG A 109 2.41 -4.70 3.49
N GLY A 110 3.34 -4.14 2.71
CA GLY A 110 4.77 -4.20 3.05
C GLY A 110 5.30 -5.63 3.11
N MET A 111 4.78 -6.54 2.25
CA MET A 111 5.27 -7.92 2.21
C MET A 111 6.75 -7.94 1.89
N SER A 112 7.51 -8.83 2.51
CA SER A 112 8.94 -9.04 2.28
C SER A 112 9.31 -10.50 2.44
N GLY A 113 10.43 -10.91 1.83
CA GLY A 113 10.88 -12.30 1.83
C GLY A 113 10.13 -13.16 0.80
N PRO A 114 10.00 -14.48 1.06
CA PRO A 114 9.31 -15.40 0.15
C PRO A 114 7.80 -15.14 0.13
N VAL A 115 7.22 -15.10 -1.08
CA VAL A 115 5.77 -15.03 -1.31
C VAL A 115 5.37 -16.21 -2.20
N LEU A 116 4.45 -17.03 -1.72
CA LEU A 116 3.88 -18.13 -2.48
C LEU A 116 2.46 -17.78 -2.92
N ILE A 117 2.18 -18.03 -4.21
CA ILE A 117 0.87 -17.73 -4.80
C ILE A 117 0.24 -19.05 -5.24
N ASP A 118 -0.92 -19.35 -4.68
CA ASP A 118 -1.77 -20.44 -5.15
C ASP A 118 -2.72 -19.93 -6.23
N VAL A 119 -2.68 -20.60 -7.38
CA VAL A 119 -3.45 -20.22 -8.55
C VAL A 119 -4.51 -21.30 -8.79
N PRO A 120 -5.77 -20.94 -9.04
CA PRO A 120 -6.80 -21.92 -9.34
C PRO A 120 -6.39 -22.80 -10.54
N ARG A 121 -6.98 -23.99 -10.64
CA ARG A 121 -6.70 -24.87 -11.77
C ARG A 121 -7.11 -24.20 -13.09
N LEU A 122 -6.11 -23.81 -13.86
CA LEU A 122 -6.27 -23.20 -15.18
C LEU A 122 -5.91 -24.21 -16.29
N PRO A 123 -6.54 -24.13 -17.45
CA PRO A 123 -6.03 -24.73 -18.67
C PRO A 123 -4.58 -24.30 -18.94
N ILE A 124 -3.79 -25.17 -19.56
CA ILE A 124 -2.33 -24.96 -19.73
C ILE A 124 -2.01 -23.60 -20.36
N GLU A 125 -2.74 -23.23 -21.41
CA GLU A 125 -2.50 -21.95 -22.11
C GLU A 125 -2.88 -20.75 -21.28
N GLN A 126 -3.96 -20.80 -20.51
CA GLN A 126 -4.33 -19.73 -19.57
C GLN A 126 -3.30 -19.59 -18.44
N ALA A 127 -2.83 -20.72 -17.89
CA ALA A 127 -1.78 -20.72 -16.88
C ALA A 127 -0.46 -20.13 -17.41
N ARG A 128 -0.10 -20.40 -18.67
CA ARG A 128 1.07 -19.82 -19.33
C ARG A 128 0.89 -18.30 -19.51
N ARG A 129 -0.27 -17.88 -20.02
CA ARG A 129 -0.60 -16.46 -20.21
C ARG A 129 -0.59 -15.70 -18.91
N PHE A 130 -1.22 -16.21 -17.86
CA PHE A 130 -1.22 -15.60 -16.53
C PHE A 130 0.20 -15.38 -16.00
N ARG A 131 1.06 -16.41 -16.08
CA ARG A 131 2.46 -16.28 -15.62
C ARG A 131 3.23 -15.23 -16.41
N ALA A 132 3.08 -15.18 -17.72
CA ALA A 132 3.73 -14.17 -18.55
C ALA A 132 3.25 -12.75 -18.21
N GLN A 133 1.96 -12.59 -18.00
CA GLN A 133 1.38 -11.30 -17.61
C GLN A 133 1.83 -10.86 -16.21
N LEU A 134 1.80 -11.78 -15.23
CA LEU A 134 2.31 -11.50 -13.89
C LEU A 134 3.78 -11.09 -13.95
N GLN A 135 4.62 -11.84 -14.70
CA GLN A 135 6.03 -11.49 -14.87
C GLN A 135 6.20 -10.07 -15.43
N ASN A 136 5.47 -9.69 -16.47
CA ASN A 136 5.55 -8.35 -17.05
C ASN A 136 5.22 -7.25 -16.02
N VAL A 137 4.17 -7.47 -15.20
CA VAL A 137 3.79 -6.49 -14.16
C VAL A 137 4.84 -6.43 -13.04
N LEU A 138 5.44 -7.58 -12.70
CA LEU A 138 6.51 -7.64 -11.68
C LEU A 138 7.79 -6.94 -12.16
N ASP A 139 8.14 -7.08 -13.44
CA ASP A 139 9.33 -6.45 -14.04
C ASP A 139 9.22 -4.91 -14.05
N GLU A 140 8.00 -4.38 -14.10
CA GLU A 140 7.71 -2.95 -14.02
C GLU A 140 7.56 -2.43 -12.57
N ASP A 141 7.56 -3.34 -11.57
CA ASP A 141 7.33 -2.95 -10.18
C ASP A 141 8.54 -2.24 -9.58
N PRO A 142 8.36 -1.06 -8.96
CA PRO A 142 9.46 -0.27 -8.40
C PRO A 142 10.22 -0.96 -7.26
N ARG A 143 9.67 -2.02 -6.67
CA ARG A 143 10.29 -2.80 -5.59
C ARG A 143 11.22 -3.90 -6.09
N GLN A 144 11.38 -4.06 -7.39
CA GLN A 144 12.23 -5.12 -7.98
C GLN A 144 11.82 -6.52 -7.49
N LEU A 145 10.55 -6.85 -7.67
CA LEU A 145 10.01 -8.16 -7.33
C LEU A 145 10.61 -9.21 -8.26
N GLU A 146 11.09 -10.33 -7.72
CA GLU A 146 11.70 -11.40 -8.50
C GLU A 146 10.76 -12.61 -8.59
N TYR A 147 10.40 -13.01 -9.79
CA TYR A 147 9.67 -14.24 -10.04
C TYR A 147 10.66 -15.41 -10.14
N LEU A 148 10.60 -16.36 -9.19
CA LEU A 148 11.51 -17.50 -9.12
C LEU A 148 11.02 -18.72 -9.90
N GLY A 149 9.74 -18.72 -10.29
CA GLY A 149 9.15 -19.81 -11.06
C GLY A 149 8.03 -20.54 -10.34
N VAL A 150 7.84 -21.81 -10.70
CA VAL A 150 6.79 -22.68 -10.13
C VAL A 150 7.44 -23.74 -9.27
N THR A 151 6.99 -23.85 -8.03
CA THR A 151 7.44 -24.91 -7.11
C THR A 151 6.99 -26.30 -7.60
N ARG A 152 7.58 -27.37 -7.07
CA ARG A 152 7.12 -28.73 -7.36
C ARG A 152 5.66 -28.98 -6.94
N GLY A 153 5.17 -28.23 -5.97
CA GLY A 153 3.78 -28.28 -5.53
C GLY A 153 2.80 -27.50 -6.41
N GLY A 154 3.29 -26.76 -7.41
CA GLY A 154 2.45 -26.01 -8.36
C GLY A 154 2.21 -24.55 -7.96
N LEU A 155 2.76 -24.09 -6.84
CA LEU A 155 2.65 -22.69 -6.41
C LEU A 155 3.63 -21.82 -7.18
N LEU A 156 3.23 -20.58 -7.51
CA LEU A 156 4.18 -19.57 -8.00
C LEU A 156 4.98 -19.04 -6.83
N GLU A 157 6.27 -18.82 -7.05
CA GLU A 157 7.18 -18.33 -6.02
C GLU A 157 7.78 -16.97 -6.43
N LEU A 158 7.64 -16.00 -5.53
CA LEU A 158 8.27 -14.69 -5.66
C LEU A 158 9.24 -14.47 -4.51
N ARG A 159 10.29 -13.68 -4.78
CA ARG A 159 11.15 -13.08 -3.77
C ARG A 159 10.93 -11.57 -3.75
N VAL A 160 10.54 -11.08 -2.58
CA VAL A 160 10.33 -9.66 -2.33
C VAL A 160 11.50 -9.13 -1.49
N PRO A 161 12.22 -8.10 -1.96
CA PRO A 161 13.32 -7.53 -1.18
C PRO A 161 12.87 -7.06 0.19
N HIS A 162 13.73 -7.26 1.19
CA HIS A 162 13.53 -6.69 2.52
C HIS A 162 13.78 -5.18 2.49
N GLY A 163 13.08 -4.42 3.31
CA GLY A 163 13.31 -2.97 3.41
C GLY A 163 12.20 -2.18 4.06
N GLU A 164 11.02 -2.76 4.19
CA GLU A 164 9.87 -2.11 4.84
C GLU A 164 9.30 -3.01 5.93
N MET A 165 8.75 -2.39 6.98
CA MET A 165 7.97 -3.14 7.96
C MET A 165 6.62 -3.51 7.36
N ALA A 166 6.13 -4.70 7.69
CA ALA A 166 4.78 -5.10 7.30
C ALA A 166 3.73 -4.15 7.90
N LEU A 167 2.67 -3.88 7.14
CA LEU A 167 1.64 -2.92 7.53
C LEU A 167 1.00 -3.27 8.88
N ASP A 168 0.73 -4.53 9.11
CA ASP A 168 0.15 -5.02 10.36
C ASP A 168 1.04 -4.71 11.57
N VAL A 169 2.37 -4.86 11.44
CA VAL A 169 3.34 -4.49 12.47
C VAL A 169 3.31 -2.98 12.73
N VAL A 170 3.28 -2.17 11.67
CA VAL A 170 3.17 -0.70 11.79
C VAL A 170 1.87 -0.29 12.48
N MET A 171 0.76 -0.95 12.18
CA MET A 171 -0.56 -0.64 12.73
C MET A 171 -0.75 -1.15 14.16
N GLN A 172 0.10 -2.08 14.64
CA GLN A 172 0.09 -2.53 16.05
C GLN A 172 0.67 -1.52 17.03
N ASP A 173 1.50 -0.58 16.57
CA ASP A 173 2.04 0.50 17.41
C ASP A 173 0.96 1.57 17.66
N GLN A 174 0.06 1.26 18.60
CA GLN A 174 -1.08 2.12 18.92
C GLN A 174 -0.68 3.54 19.39
N PRO A 175 0.33 3.73 20.24
CA PRO A 175 0.80 5.07 20.60
C PRO A 175 1.26 5.88 19.38
N ALA A 176 2.01 5.27 18.48
CA ALA A 176 2.46 5.91 17.25
C ALA A 176 1.29 6.30 16.35
N GLN A 177 0.32 5.38 16.13
CA GLN A 177 -0.84 5.63 15.27
C GLN A 177 -1.72 6.75 15.85
N ALA A 178 -1.97 6.73 17.15
CA ALA A 178 -2.76 7.77 17.82
C ALA A 178 -2.05 9.14 17.80
N ALA A 179 -0.73 9.16 18.03
CA ALA A 179 0.06 10.38 17.95
C ALA A 179 0.06 10.98 16.53
N LEU A 180 0.29 10.15 15.50
CA LEU A 180 0.24 10.59 14.10
C LEU A 180 -1.15 11.08 13.69
N ALA A 181 -2.22 10.44 14.17
CA ALA A 181 -3.58 10.91 13.94
C ALA A 181 -3.83 12.28 14.58
N GLY A 182 -3.33 12.51 15.81
CA GLY A 182 -3.38 13.79 16.50
C GLY A 182 -2.64 14.89 15.74
N LEU A 183 -1.43 14.60 15.25
CA LEU A 183 -0.65 15.54 14.43
C LEU A 183 -1.38 15.89 13.13
N ARG A 184 -1.93 14.90 12.42
CA ARG A 184 -2.74 15.14 11.20
C ARG A 184 -3.97 16.02 11.49
N LEU A 185 -4.63 15.80 12.63
CA LEU A 185 -5.76 16.63 13.05
C LEU A 185 -5.34 18.08 13.35
N ALA A 186 -4.18 18.28 13.97
CA ALA A 186 -3.62 19.60 14.21
C ALA A 186 -3.31 20.33 12.90
N MET A 187 -2.71 19.66 11.94
CA MET A 187 -2.38 20.23 10.61
C MET A 187 -3.61 20.69 9.81
N ARG A 188 -4.76 20.05 10.02
CA ARG A 188 -6.01 20.38 9.31
C ARG A 188 -6.73 21.64 9.81
N ARG A 189 -6.25 22.27 10.87
CA ARG A 189 -6.89 23.46 11.41
C ARG A 189 -6.29 24.73 10.76
N PRO A 190 -7.01 25.37 9.81
CA PRO A 190 -6.53 26.61 9.22
C PRO A 190 -6.52 27.74 10.24
N ASN A 191 -5.52 28.61 10.17
CA ASN A 191 -5.43 29.88 10.92
C ASN A 191 -5.15 29.80 12.44
N PHE A 192 -4.55 28.75 12.96
CA PHE A 192 -4.09 28.73 14.35
C PHE A 192 -2.59 28.98 14.46
N HIS A 193 -2.19 29.98 15.25
CA HIS A 193 -0.79 30.26 15.55
C HIS A 193 -0.18 29.28 16.56
N ALA A 194 -1.02 28.53 17.28
CA ALA A 194 -0.60 27.45 18.17
C ALA A 194 -1.74 26.45 18.37
N VAL A 195 -1.40 25.16 18.38
CA VAL A 195 -2.32 24.06 18.67
C VAL A 195 -1.77 23.29 19.86
N THR A 196 -2.60 23.07 20.89
CA THR A 196 -2.26 22.21 22.01
C THR A 196 -2.90 20.85 21.81
N LEU A 197 -2.08 19.80 21.78
CA LEU A 197 -2.53 18.40 21.77
C LEU A 197 -2.50 17.86 23.19
N ALA A 198 -3.65 17.46 23.72
CA ALA A 198 -3.73 16.67 24.94
C ALA A 198 -3.52 15.20 24.57
N VAL A 199 -2.46 14.58 25.07
CA VAL A 199 -2.04 13.22 24.71
C VAL A 199 -1.82 12.37 25.96
N SER A 200 -1.88 11.04 25.82
CA SER A 200 -1.46 10.13 26.90
C SER A 200 0.06 10.17 27.11
N GLY A 201 0.54 9.65 28.26
CA GLY A 201 1.97 9.55 28.53
C GLY A 201 2.73 8.79 27.45
N GLU A 202 2.19 7.64 26.99
CA GLU A 202 2.80 6.82 25.94
C GLU A 202 2.89 7.57 24.60
N MET A 203 1.86 8.35 24.24
CA MET A 203 1.90 9.20 23.05
C MET A 203 2.92 10.34 23.20
N ALA A 204 3.03 10.93 24.38
CA ALA A 204 4.03 11.96 24.66
C ALA A 204 5.44 11.38 24.53
N ASP A 205 5.71 10.24 25.13
CA ASP A 205 6.99 9.55 25.04
C ASP A 205 7.35 9.23 23.57
N TRP A 206 6.37 8.77 22.79
CA TRP A 206 6.58 8.53 21.38
C TRP A 206 6.89 9.83 20.60
N LEU A 207 6.15 10.92 20.85
CA LEU A 207 6.36 12.24 20.21
C LEU A 207 7.69 12.89 20.59
N GLU A 208 8.22 12.59 21.77
CA GLU A 208 9.52 13.09 22.23
C GLU A 208 10.70 12.21 21.79
N GLY A 209 10.40 10.95 21.45
CA GLY A 209 11.35 9.94 20.97
C GLY A 209 11.25 9.72 19.44
N PRO A 210 10.76 8.55 19.00
CA PRO A 210 10.73 8.17 17.58
C PRO A 210 9.91 9.13 16.71
N GLY A 211 8.85 9.73 17.26
CA GLY A 211 7.94 10.65 16.57
C GLY A 211 8.42 12.10 16.49
N LYS A 212 9.54 12.43 17.15
CA LYS A 212 10.07 13.80 17.15
C LYS A 212 10.21 14.41 15.76
N PRO A 213 10.73 13.71 14.72
CA PRO A 213 10.82 14.29 13.38
C PRO A 213 9.47 14.69 12.80
N ALA A 214 8.41 13.91 13.09
CA ALA A 214 7.05 14.22 12.63
C ALA A 214 6.46 15.42 13.37
N ARG A 215 6.69 15.53 14.68
CA ARG A 215 6.30 16.68 15.50
C ARG A 215 6.99 17.96 15.04
N ASP A 216 8.31 17.92 14.86
CA ASP A 216 9.12 19.08 14.48
C ASP A 216 8.80 19.62 13.08
N GLN A 217 8.05 18.86 12.26
CA GLN A 217 7.51 19.35 10.98
C GLN A 217 6.32 20.29 11.15
N LEU A 218 5.60 20.22 12.27
CA LEU A 218 4.48 21.13 12.56
C LEU A 218 4.93 22.50 13.03
N ASP A 219 6.16 22.62 13.53
CA ASP A 219 6.71 23.88 14.06
C ASP A 219 7.30 24.76 12.92
N LYS A 220 7.18 24.34 11.65
CA LYS A 220 7.66 25.06 10.45
C LYS A 220 6.53 25.66 9.66
#